data_4a6d31c4095fd779bc12c996034b9434
#
_entry.id   4a6d31c4095fd779bc12c996034b9434
#
_cell.length_a   1.000
_cell.length_b   1.000
_cell.length_c   1.000
_cell.angle_alpha   90.00
_cell.angle_beta   90.00
_cell.angle_gamma   90.00
#
_symmetry.space_group_name_H-M   'P 1'
#
loop_
_entity.id
_entity.type
_entity.pdbx_description
1 polymer ?
#
loop_
_entity_poly.entity_id
_entity_poly.type
_entity_poly.pdbx_seq_one_letter_code
_entity_poly.pdbx_strand_id
1 'polypeptide(L)'
;QKISNVWRKHMKRKQIGMLIFLAVIVILLFVTANTSGVITDPENYQCGVYATVFALLPPVIAIGLALITKEVYTSLLAGIITGGLLYSNFNLELMINTIFFQEDGGMVYKLADAWNVGILVFLVMLGILVSMLNKAGGSAAFGKWASKHIKTRIGAQISVMILGVLIFVDDYFNCLTVGSVMRPVTDRHKVSRAKLSYIIDATAAPVCIIAPISSWAAAVTSSVPEDSGINGFAVFLQTIPYNLYAILTLVMVLLVTVLRVDFGPMKKHEMNAIAGDLFTTPGRPYEGNEEEVINEKAHVLDLILPVAVLIASCIVAMVYTGGFFEGASFVDAFAASDASVGLVLGGAVTLVFTFIYYMMRDVLSFEEFAKCIPEGFQSMIAPILILTMAWTLSGMTNLLGAKYFVADLVANSASAMQGFLPMIIFLVAAFLAFATGTSWGTFSILIPIVIGVFPEGQMMVISIASCLAGAVCGDHCSPISDTTIMASAGGHCEHVNHVVTQLPYVLVVGSVCMVGYLLIGIFKAVGLDAIVWLTLPICIVLLCVVLFVIRTKNGGKEEI
;
A
#
# COMPACT_ATOMS: atom_id res chain seq x y z
N GLN A 1 -12.07 13.22 -35.67
CA GLN A 1 -10.91 14.09 -35.48
C GLN A 1 -10.48 14.25 -34.00
N LYS A 2 -11.42 14.38 -33.02
CA LYS A 2 -11.07 14.45 -31.59
C LYS A 2 -10.43 13.14 -31.07
N ILE A 3 -10.96 11.99 -31.46
CA ILE A 3 -10.45 10.67 -31.07
C ILE A 3 -9.04 10.44 -31.66
N SER A 4 -8.80 10.80 -32.93
CA SER A 4 -7.47 10.67 -33.54
C SER A 4 -6.41 11.55 -32.89
N ASN A 5 -6.80 12.73 -32.38
CA ASN A 5 -5.87 13.64 -31.69
C ASN A 5 -5.51 13.14 -30.27
N VAL A 6 -6.46 12.49 -29.58
CA VAL A 6 -6.20 11.85 -28.27
C VAL A 6 -5.25 10.65 -28.45
N TRP A 7 -5.48 9.79 -29.44
CA TRP A 7 -4.61 8.67 -29.79
C TRP A 7 -3.20 9.12 -30.19
N ARG A 8 -3.07 10.17 -31.02
CA ARG A 8 -1.75 10.73 -31.37
C ARG A 8 -1.02 11.33 -30.17
N LYS A 9 -1.74 11.94 -29.22
CA LYS A 9 -1.16 12.49 -27.99
C LYS A 9 -0.70 11.37 -27.05
N HIS A 10 -1.44 10.27 -27.00
CA HIS A 10 -1.09 9.08 -26.21
C HIS A 10 0.13 8.34 -26.80
N MET A 11 0.16 8.15 -28.14
CA MET A 11 1.30 7.56 -28.82
C MET A 11 2.58 8.42 -28.69
N LYS A 12 2.45 9.75 -28.82
CA LYS A 12 3.61 10.64 -28.59
C LYS A 12 4.15 10.55 -27.17
N ARG A 13 3.29 10.41 -26.14
CA ARG A 13 3.75 10.24 -24.75
C ARG A 13 4.50 8.92 -24.54
N LYS A 14 4.00 7.81 -25.08
CA LYS A 14 4.69 6.51 -25.04
C LYS A 14 6.05 6.56 -25.76
N GLN A 15 6.11 7.19 -26.92
CA GLN A 15 7.35 7.38 -27.66
C GLN A 15 8.35 8.27 -26.93
N ILE A 16 7.89 9.34 -26.27
CA ILE A 16 8.73 10.22 -25.45
C ILE A 16 9.25 9.45 -24.24
N GLY A 17 8.41 8.67 -23.55
CA GLY A 17 8.83 7.83 -22.42
C GLY A 17 9.90 6.81 -22.84
N MET A 18 9.73 6.17 -23.98
CA MET A 18 10.72 5.22 -24.54
C MET A 18 12.03 5.91 -24.93
N LEU A 19 11.97 7.12 -25.49
CA LEU A 19 13.16 7.91 -25.84
C LEU A 19 13.91 8.38 -24.58
N ILE A 20 13.20 8.80 -23.54
CA ILE A 20 13.78 9.16 -22.25
C ILE A 20 14.46 7.94 -21.63
N PHE A 21 13.80 6.78 -21.66
CA PHE A 21 14.35 5.52 -21.17
C PHE A 21 15.65 5.13 -21.89
N LEU A 22 15.66 5.17 -23.23
CA LEU A 22 16.85 4.91 -24.03
C LEU A 22 17.96 5.93 -23.74
N ALA A 23 17.62 7.21 -23.59
CA ALA A 23 18.58 8.25 -23.26
C ALA A 23 19.21 8.05 -21.87
N VAL A 24 18.39 7.66 -20.87
CA VAL A 24 18.87 7.35 -19.51
C VAL A 24 19.78 6.11 -19.54
N ILE A 25 19.42 5.05 -20.25
CA ILE A 25 20.30 3.88 -20.43
C ILE A 25 21.63 4.29 -21.08
N VAL A 26 21.60 5.08 -22.14
CA VAL A 26 22.81 5.54 -22.83
C VAL A 26 23.69 6.41 -21.92
N ILE A 27 23.08 7.32 -21.13
CA ILE A 27 23.80 8.15 -20.15
C ILE A 27 24.43 7.26 -19.06
N LEU A 28 23.66 6.30 -18.55
CA LEU A 28 24.15 5.34 -17.55
C LEU A 28 25.30 4.49 -18.12
N LEU A 29 25.17 3.99 -19.34
CA LEU A 29 26.23 3.26 -20.05
C LEU A 29 27.50 4.12 -20.21
N PHE A 30 27.35 5.42 -20.47
CA PHE A 30 28.48 6.32 -20.66
C PHE A 30 29.18 6.71 -19.36
N VAL A 31 28.41 6.97 -18.29
CA VAL A 31 28.96 7.36 -16.97
C VAL A 31 29.74 6.21 -16.32
N THR A 32 29.34 5.00 -16.53
CA THR A 32 29.92 3.83 -15.84
C THR A 32 30.91 3.04 -16.67
N ALA A 33 30.93 3.20 -18.00
CA ALA A 33 32.03 2.68 -18.83
C ALA A 33 33.43 3.21 -18.37
N ASN A 34 33.42 4.34 -17.64
CA ASN A 34 34.64 4.94 -17.07
C ASN A 34 34.93 4.46 -15.62
N THR A 35 34.07 3.63 -15.00
CA THR A 35 34.22 3.19 -13.59
C THR A 35 34.32 1.68 -13.42
N SER A 36 34.50 0.93 -14.51
CA SER A 36 34.59 -0.54 -14.49
C SER A 36 35.85 -1.02 -13.74
N GLY A 37 35.70 -1.25 -12.42
CA GLY A 37 36.64 -2.05 -11.65
C GLY A 37 36.44 -3.54 -11.93
N VAL A 38 37.52 -4.27 -12.05
CA VAL A 38 37.49 -5.76 -12.14
C VAL A 38 37.00 -6.29 -10.80
N ILE A 39 35.97 -7.16 -10.81
CA ILE A 39 35.50 -7.87 -9.61
C ILE A 39 36.61 -8.83 -9.19
N THR A 40 37.30 -8.51 -8.10
CA THR A 40 38.43 -9.31 -7.58
C THR A 40 38.02 -10.25 -6.47
N ASP A 41 36.90 -10.01 -5.79
CA ASP A 41 36.39 -10.85 -4.71
C ASP A 41 34.85 -10.90 -4.77
N PRO A 42 34.26 -12.03 -5.22
CA PRO A 42 32.81 -12.18 -5.28
C PRO A 42 32.11 -12.25 -3.92
N GLU A 43 32.79 -12.67 -2.85
CA GLU A 43 32.20 -12.79 -1.50
C GLU A 43 32.09 -11.45 -0.77
N ASN A 44 32.94 -10.46 -1.13
CA ASN A 44 32.96 -9.13 -0.55
C ASN A 44 32.66 -8.04 -1.61
N TYR A 45 31.96 -8.39 -2.66
CA TYR A 45 31.70 -7.47 -3.75
C TYR A 45 30.79 -6.33 -3.32
N GLN A 46 31.28 -5.11 -3.47
CA GLN A 46 30.49 -3.88 -3.38
C GLN A 46 30.59 -3.13 -4.70
N CYS A 47 29.45 -2.74 -5.26
CA CYS A 47 29.41 -1.95 -6.48
C CYS A 47 29.94 -0.53 -6.23
N GLY A 48 30.49 0.12 -7.29
CA GLY A 48 31.09 1.44 -7.16
C GLY A 48 30.13 2.57 -6.74
N VAL A 49 28.80 2.32 -6.76
CA VAL A 49 27.76 3.26 -6.35
C VAL A 49 27.07 2.86 -5.03
N TYR A 50 27.63 1.86 -4.31
CA TYR A 50 27.05 1.36 -3.07
C TYR A 50 26.91 2.47 -2.02
N ALA A 51 25.74 2.49 -1.36
CA ALA A 51 25.39 3.49 -0.33
C ALA A 51 25.55 4.95 -0.77
N THR A 52 25.37 5.24 -2.06
CA THR A 52 25.35 6.62 -2.60
C THR A 52 23.94 7.01 -3.02
N VAL A 53 23.75 8.28 -3.41
CA VAL A 53 22.48 8.77 -3.99
C VAL A 53 22.05 7.97 -5.23
N PHE A 54 22.97 7.36 -5.95
CA PHE A 54 22.68 6.51 -7.11
C PHE A 54 21.99 5.19 -6.75
N ALA A 55 22.06 4.75 -5.48
CA ALA A 55 21.30 3.61 -4.99
C ALA A 55 19.77 3.81 -5.07
N LEU A 56 19.31 5.06 -5.13
CA LEU A 56 17.89 5.40 -5.30
C LEU A 56 17.47 5.52 -6.78
N LEU A 57 18.40 5.39 -7.73
CA LEU A 57 18.10 5.58 -9.15
C LEU A 57 17.13 4.52 -9.72
N PRO A 58 17.21 3.21 -9.37
CA PRO A 58 16.27 2.19 -9.84
C PRO A 58 14.81 2.54 -9.55
N PRO A 59 14.38 2.79 -8.31
CA PRO A 59 12.99 3.16 -8.02
C PRO A 59 12.62 4.52 -8.63
N VAL A 60 13.52 5.50 -8.68
CA VAL A 60 13.24 6.80 -9.30
C VAL A 60 12.92 6.65 -10.80
N ILE A 61 13.65 5.79 -11.52
CA ILE A 61 13.39 5.49 -12.93
C ILE A 61 12.06 4.75 -13.09
N ALA A 62 11.81 3.72 -12.28
CA ALA A 62 10.56 2.97 -12.33
C ALA A 62 9.35 3.89 -12.10
N ILE A 63 9.40 4.71 -11.05
CA ILE A 63 8.32 5.64 -10.70
C ILE A 63 8.14 6.70 -11.80
N GLY A 64 9.22 7.34 -12.21
CA GLY A 64 9.18 8.39 -13.23
C GLY A 64 8.58 7.91 -14.55
N LEU A 65 9.00 6.72 -15.01
CA LEU A 65 8.44 6.11 -16.21
C LEU A 65 6.99 5.70 -16.02
N ALA A 66 6.60 5.11 -14.89
CA ALA A 66 5.21 4.73 -14.61
C ALA A 66 4.27 5.95 -14.66
N LEU A 67 4.68 7.07 -14.07
CA LEU A 67 3.91 8.32 -14.11
C LEU A 67 3.80 8.93 -15.52
N ILE A 68 4.87 8.85 -16.33
CA ILE A 68 4.90 9.40 -17.68
C ILE A 68 4.14 8.50 -18.67
N THR A 69 4.42 7.20 -18.64
CA THR A 69 3.90 6.23 -19.61
C THR A 69 2.53 5.68 -19.22
N LYS A 70 2.19 5.71 -17.94
CA LYS A 70 1.04 5.04 -17.33
C LYS A 70 1.07 3.52 -17.57
N GLU A 71 2.26 2.95 -17.60
CA GLU A 71 2.51 1.56 -17.83
C GLU A 71 3.46 1.04 -16.77
N VAL A 72 3.00 0.09 -15.94
CA VAL A 72 3.69 -0.33 -14.71
C VAL A 72 4.76 -1.37 -15.00
N TYR A 73 4.44 -2.41 -15.78
CA TYR A 73 5.34 -3.55 -15.97
C TYR A 73 6.66 -3.17 -16.60
N THR A 74 6.62 -2.43 -17.72
CA THR A 74 7.83 -1.96 -18.40
C THR A 74 8.61 -0.96 -17.57
N SER A 75 7.93 -0.17 -16.75
CA SER A 75 8.56 0.80 -15.86
C SER A 75 9.31 0.12 -14.71
N LEU A 76 8.68 -0.89 -14.08
CA LEU A 76 9.34 -1.72 -13.06
C LEU A 76 10.53 -2.47 -13.66
N LEU A 77 10.35 -3.07 -14.84
CA LEU A 77 11.44 -3.76 -15.54
C LEU A 77 12.62 -2.83 -15.84
N ALA A 78 12.34 -1.60 -16.24
CA ALA A 78 13.38 -0.58 -16.47
C ALA A 78 14.16 -0.26 -15.18
N GLY A 79 13.47 -0.12 -14.05
CA GLY A 79 14.09 0.06 -12.75
C GLY A 79 14.95 -1.15 -12.35
N ILE A 80 14.44 -2.37 -12.51
CA ILE A 80 15.15 -3.62 -12.23
C ILE A 80 16.43 -3.71 -13.08
N ILE A 81 16.32 -3.48 -14.39
CA ILE A 81 17.48 -3.48 -15.30
C ILE A 81 18.50 -2.43 -14.87
N THR A 82 18.04 -1.23 -14.50
CA THR A 82 18.93 -0.18 -14.00
C THR A 82 19.66 -0.62 -12.74
N GLY A 83 18.96 -1.22 -11.78
CA GLY A 83 19.56 -1.74 -10.55
C GLY A 83 20.59 -2.83 -10.82
N GLY A 84 20.25 -3.79 -11.68
CA GLY A 84 21.16 -4.85 -12.09
C GLY A 84 22.40 -4.32 -12.82
N LEU A 85 22.24 -3.34 -13.72
CA LEU A 85 23.35 -2.68 -14.43
C LEU A 85 24.29 -1.95 -13.45
N LEU A 86 23.74 -1.17 -12.52
CA LEU A 86 24.52 -0.44 -11.52
C LEU A 86 25.27 -1.39 -10.58
N TYR A 87 24.61 -2.45 -10.11
CA TYR A 87 25.23 -3.43 -9.24
C TYR A 87 26.34 -4.20 -9.96
N SER A 88 26.13 -4.60 -11.21
CA SER A 88 27.07 -5.39 -12.01
C SER A 88 28.21 -4.58 -12.64
N ASN A 89 28.30 -3.27 -12.39
CA ASN A 89 29.20 -2.37 -13.12
C ASN A 89 29.14 -2.57 -14.64
N PHE A 90 27.91 -2.77 -15.19
CA PHE A 90 27.59 -2.98 -16.61
C PHE A 90 28.13 -4.25 -17.26
N ASN A 91 28.52 -5.24 -16.45
CA ASN A 91 28.72 -6.59 -16.94
C ASN A 91 27.37 -7.25 -17.19
N LEU A 92 27.04 -7.56 -18.45
CA LEU A 92 25.73 -8.10 -18.85
C LEU A 92 25.45 -9.49 -18.26
N GLU A 93 26.44 -10.35 -18.16
CA GLU A 93 26.29 -11.68 -17.57
C GLU A 93 25.99 -11.57 -16.08
N LEU A 94 26.78 -10.78 -15.36
CA LEU A 94 26.54 -10.52 -13.94
C LEU A 94 25.19 -9.83 -13.70
N MET A 95 24.80 -8.88 -14.58
CA MET A 95 23.50 -8.20 -14.50
C MET A 95 22.35 -9.23 -14.55
N ILE A 96 22.37 -10.16 -15.51
CA ILE A 96 21.33 -11.19 -15.64
C ILE A 96 21.32 -12.07 -14.39
N ASN A 97 22.49 -12.54 -13.95
CA ASN A 97 22.59 -13.33 -12.73
C ASN A 97 22.09 -12.58 -11.50
N THR A 98 22.41 -11.28 -11.37
CA THR A 98 21.95 -10.42 -10.28
C THR A 98 20.43 -10.28 -10.29
N ILE A 99 19.83 -9.97 -11.44
CA ILE A 99 18.37 -9.77 -11.54
C ILE A 99 17.60 -11.03 -11.18
N PHE A 100 18.09 -12.21 -11.58
CA PHE A 100 17.35 -13.44 -11.38
C PHE A 100 17.77 -14.24 -10.14
N PHE A 101 19.06 -14.37 -9.87
CA PHE A 101 19.58 -15.38 -8.94
C PHE A 101 20.38 -14.83 -7.76
N GLN A 102 20.65 -13.52 -7.71
CA GLN A 102 21.41 -12.93 -6.61
C GLN A 102 20.68 -13.17 -5.29
N GLU A 103 21.40 -13.67 -4.27
CA GLU A 103 20.90 -13.75 -2.88
C GLU A 103 20.45 -12.37 -2.39
N ASP A 104 19.40 -12.35 -1.57
CA ASP A 104 18.76 -11.19 -1.00
C ASP A 104 18.14 -10.17 -1.97
N GLY A 105 18.32 -10.31 -3.29
CA GLY A 105 17.85 -9.32 -4.25
C GLY A 105 17.21 -9.88 -5.51
N GLY A 106 17.67 -11.03 -6.02
CA GLY A 106 17.22 -11.59 -7.28
C GLY A 106 15.77 -12.11 -7.27
N MET A 107 15.14 -12.08 -8.43
CA MET A 107 13.73 -12.47 -8.59
C MET A 107 13.43 -13.87 -8.07
N VAL A 108 14.28 -14.85 -8.40
CA VAL A 108 14.08 -16.25 -7.95
C VAL A 108 14.23 -16.34 -6.44
N TYR A 109 15.21 -15.64 -5.86
CA TYR A 109 15.39 -15.59 -4.41
C TYR A 109 14.16 -14.97 -3.72
N LYS A 110 13.65 -13.85 -4.23
CA LYS A 110 12.42 -13.22 -3.71
C LYS A 110 11.19 -14.10 -3.84
N LEU A 111 11.08 -14.88 -4.91
CA LEU A 111 9.99 -15.84 -5.08
C LEU A 111 10.19 -17.13 -4.27
N ALA A 112 11.42 -17.47 -3.88
CA ALA A 112 11.70 -18.62 -3.00
C ALA A 112 11.49 -18.28 -1.52
N ASP A 113 11.35 -17.01 -1.17
CA ASP A 113 11.07 -16.58 0.18
C ASP A 113 9.66 -17.02 0.61
N ALA A 114 9.59 -17.76 1.73
CA ALA A 114 8.34 -18.35 2.19
C ALA A 114 7.27 -17.31 2.54
N TRP A 115 7.68 -16.13 3.03
CA TRP A 115 6.78 -15.05 3.37
C TRP A 115 6.13 -14.46 2.10
N ASN A 116 6.94 -14.16 1.08
CA ASN A 116 6.47 -13.66 -0.21
C ASN A 116 5.53 -14.67 -0.89
N VAL A 117 5.94 -15.94 -0.95
CA VAL A 117 5.11 -17.02 -1.54
C VAL A 117 3.81 -17.19 -0.76
N GLY A 118 3.82 -17.10 0.58
CA GLY A 118 2.61 -17.15 1.39
C GLY A 118 1.60 -16.07 0.98
N ILE A 119 2.05 -14.84 0.74
CA ILE A 119 1.20 -13.75 0.24
C ILE A 119 0.62 -14.09 -1.15
N LEU A 120 1.45 -14.59 -2.08
CA LEU A 120 0.97 -14.98 -3.41
C LEU A 120 -0.07 -16.12 -3.36
N VAL A 121 0.16 -17.12 -2.51
CA VAL A 121 -0.80 -18.22 -2.28
C VAL A 121 -2.11 -17.69 -1.71
N PHE A 122 -2.05 -16.78 -0.72
CA PHE A 122 -3.23 -16.16 -0.15
C PHE A 122 -4.00 -15.33 -1.19
N LEU A 123 -3.31 -14.56 -2.06
CA LEU A 123 -3.95 -13.83 -3.17
C LEU A 123 -4.75 -14.77 -4.07
N VAL A 124 -4.17 -15.91 -4.46
CA VAL A 124 -4.86 -16.91 -5.28
C VAL A 124 -6.08 -17.47 -4.54
N MET A 125 -5.93 -17.83 -3.26
CA MET A 125 -7.03 -18.33 -2.43
C MET A 125 -8.17 -17.30 -2.33
N LEU A 126 -7.83 -16.03 -2.17
CA LEU A 126 -8.82 -14.97 -2.13
C LEU A 126 -9.49 -14.77 -3.48
N GLY A 127 -8.75 -14.82 -4.59
CA GLY A 127 -9.31 -14.80 -5.94
C GLY A 127 -10.32 -15.92 -6.16
N ILE A 128 -9.99 -17.16 -5.69
CA ILE A 128 -10.91 -18.30 -5.73
C ILE A 128 -12.16 -18.02 -4.89
N LEU A 129 -12.00 -17.51 -3.65
CA LEU A 129 -13.11 -17.16 -2.79
C LEU A 129 -14.03 -16.11 -3.45
N VAL A 130 -13.47 -15.06 -4.04
CA VAL A 130 -14.22 -14.02 -4.77
C VAL A 130 -14.98 -14.61 -5.95
N SER A 131 -14.37 -15.52 -6.74
CA SER A 131 -15.04 -16.21 -7.83
C SER A 131 -16.22 -17.05 -7.31
N MET A 132 -16.03 -17.77 -6.20
CA MET A 132 -17.11 -18.53 -5.54
C MET A 132 -18.24 -17.62 -5.07
N LEU A 133 -17.93 -16.49 -4.39
CA LEU A 133 -18.91 -15.50 -3.92
C LEU A 133 -19.74 -14.92 -5.07
N ASN A 134 -19.09 -14.63 -6.20
CA ASN A 134 -19.74 -14.09 -7.38
C ASN A 134 -20.64 -15.12 -8.05
N LYS A 135 -20.17 -16.35 -8.26
CA LYS A 135 -20.98 -17.43 -8.87
C LYS A 135 -22.14 -17.86 -7.98
N ALA A 136 -21.95 -17.92 -6.68
CA ALA A 136 -23.04 -18.17 -5.73
C ALA A 136 -24.07 -17.03 -5.70
N GLY A 137 -23.74 -15.85 -6.25
CA GLY A 137 -24.60 -14.69 -6.27
C GLY A 137 -24.66 -13.91 -4.96
N GLY A 138 -23.79 -14.23 -4.00
CA GLY A 138 -23.74 -13.59 -2.69
C GLY A 138 -23.49 -12.07 -2.79
N SER A 139 -22.58 -11.66 -3.67
CA SER A 139 -22.30 -10.24 -3.95
C SER A 139 -23.51 -9.51 -4.54
N ALA A 140 -24.22 -10.12 -5.48
CA ALA A 140 -25.44 -9.54 -6.07
C ALA A 140 -26.58 -9.44 -5.04
N ALA A 141 -26.75 -10.48 -4.19
CA ALA A 141 -27.72 -10.48 -3.09
C ALA A 141 -27.41 -9.39 -2.06
N PHE A 142 -26.14 -9.23 -1.67
CA PHE A 142 -25.70 -8.16 -0.79
C PHE A 142 -25.91 -6.78 -1.43
N GLY A 143 -25.59 -6.63 -2.69
CA GLY A 143 -25.83 -5.40 -3.42
C GLY A 143 -27.32 -5.01 -3.48
N LYS A 144 -28.23 -5.98 -3.65
CA LYS A 144 -29.69 -5.74 -3.55
C LYS A 144 -30.12 -5.34 -2.13
N TRP A 145 -29.54 -5.97 -1.11
CA TRP A 145 -29.80 -5.60 0.28
C TRP A 145 -29.22 -4.21 0.58
N ALA A 146 -27.98 -3.95 0.24
CA ALA A 146 -27.29 -2.67 0.45
C ALA A 146 -28.01 -1.53 -0.25
N SER A 147 -28.50 -1.72 -1.50
CA SER A 147 -29.26 -0.71 -2.23
C SER A 147 -30.61 -0.36 -1.60
N LYS A 148 -31.17 -1.25 -0.74
CA LYS A 148 -32.38 -0.96 0.03
C LYS A 148 -32.07 -0.15 1.29
N HIS A 149 -30.92 -0.37 1.92
CA HIS A 149 -30.53 0.22 3.21
C HIS A 149 -29.60 1.41 3.02
N ILE A 150 -28.61 1.29 2.13
CA ILE A 150 -27.71 2.38 1.73
C ILE A 150 -28.35 3.12 0.59
N LYS A 151 -28.89 4.29 0.87
CA LYS A 151 -29.68 5.07 -0.11
C LYS A 151 -28.90 6.20 -0.77
N THR A 152 -27.69 6.46 -0.30
CA THR A 152 -26.91 7.62 -0.73
C THR A 152 -25.50 7.23 -1.12
N ARG A 153 -24.92 7.98 -2.05
CA ARG A 153 -23.52 7.84 -2.46
C ARG A 153 -22.56 8.07 -1.30
N ILE A 154 -22.87 9.02 -0.40
CA ILE A 154 -22.14 9.23 0.85
C ILE A 154 -22.22 7.98 1.73
N GLY A 155 -23.41 7.42 1.91
CA GLY A 155 -23.61 6.20 2.70
C GLY A 155 -22.78 5.04 2.19
N ALA A 156 -22.67 4.86 0.87
CA ALA A 156 -21.83 3.83 0.27
C ALA A 156 -20.34 4.03 0.63
N GLN A 157 -19.81 5.23 0.46
CA GLN A 157 -18.41 5.56 0.79
C GLN A 157 -18.12 5.42 2.30
N ILE A 158 -19.02 5.90 3.16
CA ILE A 158 -18.90 5.72 4.63
C ILE A 158 -18.92 4.24 5.01
N SER A 159 -19.73 3.42 4.34
CA SER A 159 -19.77 1.98 4.62
C SER A 159 -18.47 1.27 4.21
N VAL A 160 -17.82 1.71 3.11
CA VAL A 160 -16.47 1.25 2.76
C VAL A 160 -15.47 1.59 3.87
N MET A 161 -15.48 2.84 4.32
CA MET A 161 -14.60 3.31 5.39
C MET A 161 -14.83 2.53 6.70
N ILE A 162 -16.09 2.33 7.11
CA ILE A 162 -16.41 1.58 8.33
C ILE A 162 -15.92 0.13 8.22
N LEU A 163 -16.14 -0.53 7.09
CA LEU A 163 -15.68 -1.89 6.89
C LEU A 163 -14.15 -1.97 6.89
N GLY A 164 -13.47 -1.01 6.25
CA GLY A 164 -12.01 -0.89 6.28
C GLY A 164 -11.47 -0.73 7.70
N VAL A 165 -12.10 0.11 8.52
CA VAL A 165 -11.73 0.27 9.94
C VAL A 165 -11.98 -0.99 10.74
N LEU A 166 -13.03 -1.77 10.46
CA LEU A 166 -13.34 -3.01 11.16
C LEU A 166 -12.36 -4.14 10.81
N ILE A 167 -11.79 -4.13 9.62
CA ILE A 167 -10.79 -5.11 9.16
C ILE A 167 -9.38 -4.57 9.43
N PHE A 168 -9.05 -4.30 10.68
CA PHE A 168 -7.79 -3.70 11.11
C PHE A 168 -6.65 -4.68 11.35
N VAL A 169 -6.90 -5.96 11.19
CA VAL A 169 -5.97 -7.04 11.57
C VAL A 169 -4.71 -7.03 10.72
N ASP A 170 -4.90 -6.86 9.40
CA ASP A 170 -3.84 -6.86 8.40
C ASP A 170 -4.26 -6.01 7.19
N ASP A 171 -3.35 -5.25 6.63
CA ASP A 171 -3.61 -4.29 5.56
C ASP A 171 -3.83 -4.98 4.20
N TYR A 172 -3.12 -6.07 3.90
CA TYR A 172 -3.34 -6.83 2.66
C TYR A 172 -4.72 -7.48 2.65
N PHE A 173 -5.07 -8.11 3.77
CA PHE A 173 -6.39 -8.68 3.98
C PHE A 173 -7.48 -7.62 3.88
N ASN A 174 -7.27 -6.45 4.45
CA ASN A 174 -8.16 -5.30 4.35
C ASN A 174 -8.39 -4.91 2.88
N CYS A 175 -7.33 -4.61 2.13
CA CYS A 175 -7.41 -4.14 0.75
C CYS A 175 -8.27 -5.06 -0.13
N LEU A 176 -8.04 -6.35 -0.04
CA LEU A 176 -8.68 -7.32 -0.91
C LEU A 176 -10.12 -7.63 -0.48
N THR A 177 -10.35 -7.76 0.83
CA THR A 177 -11.67 -8.10 1.36
C THR A 177 -12.65 -6.94 1.24
N VAL A 178 -12.26 -5.74 1.69
CA VAL A 178 -13.11 -4.53 1.57
C VAL A 178 -13.45 -4.27 0.11
N GLY A 179 -12.46 -4.40 -0.79
CA GLY A 179 -12.65 -4.22 -2.23
C GLY A 179 -13.69 -5.19 -2.80
N SER A 180 -13.52 -6.49 -2.56
CA SER A 180 -14.43 -7.50 -3.09
C SER A 180 -15.87 -7.36 -2.58
N VAL A 181 -16.03 -7.02 -1.29
CA VAL A 181 -17.34 -6.88 -0.64
C VAL A 181 -18.06 -5.60 -1.05
N MET A 182 -17.32 -4.47 -1.09
CA MET A 182 -17.94 -3.15 -1.26
C MET A 182 -18.04 -2.67 -2.71
N ARG A 183 -17.31 -3.29 -3.62
CA ARG A 183 -17.36 -2.95 -5.05
C ARG A 183 -18.78 -2.97 -5.64
N PRO A 184 -19.61 -4.01 -5.45
CA PRO A 184 -20.98 -4.00 -5.99
C PRO A 184 -21.84 -2.89 -5.40
N VAL A 185 -21.59 -2.49 -4.15
CA VAL A 185 -22.33 -1.41 -3.48
C VAL A 185 -21.94 -0.06 -4.05
N THR A 186 -20.64 0.20 -4.18
CA THR A 186 -20.11 1.46 -4.71
C THR A 186 -20.49 1.68 -6.18
N ASP A 187 -20.49 0.63 -6.99
CA ASP A 187 -20.88 0.68 -8.40
C ASP A 187 -22.34 1.10 -8.56
N ARG A 188 -23.25 0.51 -7.78
CA ARG A 188 -24.68 0.90 -7.80
C ARG A 188 -24.90 2.35 -7.43
N HIS A 189 -24.05 2.90 -6.56
CA HIS A 189 -24.09 4.29 -6.14
C HIS A 189 -23.21 5.21 -6.99
N LYS A 190 -22.70 4.71 -8.14
CA LYS A 190 -21.92 5.49 -9.11
C LYS A 190 -20.68 6.15 -8.47
N VAL A 191 -20.01 5.45 -7.54
CA VAL A 191 -18.69 5.83 -7.02
C VAL A 191 -17.64 5.26 -7.95
N SER A 192 -16.66 6.04 -8.37
CA SER A 192 -15.61 5.55 -9.28
C SER A 192 -14.75 4.47 -8.62
N ARG A 193 -14.23 3.57 -9.45
CA ARG A 193 -13.28 2.54 -8.98
C ARG A 193 -12.02 3.15 -8.37
N ALA A 194 -11.58 4.30 -8.88
CA ALA A 194 -10.47 5.06 -8.30
C ALA A 194 -10.78 5.57 -6.89
N LYS A 195 -12.01 6.07 -6.65
CA LYS A 195 -12.42 6.54 -5.32
C LYS A 195 -12.58 5.38 -4.35
N LEU A 196 -13.12 4.26 -4.80
CA LEU A 196 -13.19 3.04 -4.00
C LEU A 196 -11.79 2.59 -3.58
N SER A 197 -10.85 2.46 -4.53
CA SER A 197 -9.47 2.06 -4.24
C SER A 197 -8.77 3.03 -3.28
N TYR A 198 -9.01 4.35 -3.41
CA TYR A 198 -8.50 5.34 -2.47
C TYR A 198 -9.03 5.13 -1.05
N ILE A 199 -10.33 4.86 -0.87
CA ILE A 199 -10.89 4.64 0.47
C ILE A 199 -10.35 3.34 1.07
N ILE A 200 -10.20 2.30 0.26
CA ILE A 200 -9.61 1.03 0.69
C ILE A 200 -8.17 1.25 1.17
N ASP A 201 -7.32 1.84 0.35
CA ASP A 201 -5.91 2.08 0.65
C ASP A 201 -5.75 2.99 1.89
N ALA A 202 -6.55 4.07 1.96
CA ALA A 202 -6.58 5.01 3.08
C ALA A 202 -7.11 4.39 4.40
N THR A 203 -7.77 3.23 4.36
CA THR A 203 -8.27 2.51 5.54
C THR A 203 -7.55 1.17 5.78
N ALA A 204 -6.53 0.85 5.01
CA ALA A 204 -5.69 -0.34 5.19
C ALA A 204 -4.49 -0.01 6.12
N ALA A 205 -3.32 0.28 5.57
CA ALA A 205 -2.14 0.60 6.35
C ALA A 205 -2.35 1.73 7.39
N PRO A 206 -3.07 2.85 7.08
CA PRO A 206 -3.34 3.88 8.08
C PRO A 206 -4.16 3.41 9.28
N VAL A 207 -5.03 2.41 9.12
CA VAL A 207 -5.76 1.83 10.26
C VAL A 207 -4.89 0.83 11.02
N CYS A 208 -4.19 -0.06 10.30
CA CYS A 208 -3.38 -1.11 10.92
C CYS A 208 -2.25 -0.54 11.78
N ILE A 209 -1.63 0.59 11.36
CA ILE A 209 -0.52 1.24 12.08
C ILE A 209 -0.95 1.91 13.39
N ILE A 210 -2.23 2.10 13.64
CA ILE A 210 -2.78 2.65 14.89
C ILE A 210 -3.66 1.65 15.64
N ALA A 211 -3.84 0.45 15.10
CA ALA A 211 -4.60 -0.62 15.72
C ALA A 211 -3.73 -1.43 16.68
N PRO A 212 -4.09 -1.52 17.99
CA PRO A 212 -3.25 -2.19 18.99
C PRO A 212 -3.03 -3.68 18.74
N ILE A 213 -3.92 -4.30 17.98
CA ILE A 213 -3.88 -5.73 17.68
C ILE A 213 -3.87 -5.90 16.17
N SER A 214 -2.70 -5.72 15.56
CA SER A 214 -2.50 -5.82 14.11
C SER A 214 -1.14 -6.44 13.79
N SER A 215 -0.95 -6.93 12.58
CA SER A 215 0.36 -7.35 12.08
C SER A 215 1.40 -6.22 12.17
N TRP A 216 0.95 -4.97 12.07
CA TRP A 216 1.81 -3.78 12.18
C TRP A 216 2.31 -3.52 13.60
N ALA A 217 1.48 -3.75 14.62
CA ALA A 217 1.90 -3.68 16.01
C ALA A 217 3.05 -4.66 16.29
N ALA A 218 2.96 -5.87 15.73
CA ALA A 218 4.02 -6.87 15.78
C ALA A 218 5.30 -6.39 15.11
N ALA A 219 5.20 -5.91 13.86
CA ALA A 219 6.34 -5.46 13.09
C ALA A 219 7.06 -4.28 13.73
N VAL A 220 6.33 -3.30 14.29
CA VAL A 220 6.92 -2.17 15.01
C VAL A 220 7.59 -2.63 16.30
N THR A 221 6.93 -3.51 17.05
CA THR A 221 7.50 -4.09 18.29
C THR A 221 8.81 -4.82 18.02
N SER A 222 8.86 -5.64 16.97
CA SER A 222 10.08 -6.39 16.59
C SER A 222 11.19 -5.50 16.00
N SER A 223 10.86 -4.26 15.62
CA SER A 223 11.86 -3.30 15.11
C SER A 223 12.59 -2.54 16.22
N VAL A 224 12.11 -2.65 17.47
CA VAL A 224 12.80 -2.09 18.65
C VAL A 224 13.93 -3.05 19.05
N PRO A 225 15.21 -2.58 19.17
CA PRO A 225 16.31 -3.44 19.55
C PRO A 225 16.13 -4.07 20.94
N GLU A 226 16.34 -5.38 21.04
CA GLU A 226 16.18 -6.14 22.30
C GLU A 226 17.10 -5.63 23.43
N ASP A 227 18.31 -5.21 23.07
CA ASP A 227 19.32 -4.67 23.96
C ASP A 227 19.03 -3.25 24.47
N SER A 228 18.02 -2.58 23.89
CA SER A 228 17.62 -1.24 24.33
C SER A 228 16.91 -1.22 25.69
N GLY A 229 16.40 -2.36 26.17
CA GLY A 229 15.57 -2.45 27.38
C GLY A 229 14.20 -1.79 27.26
N ILE A 230 13.80 -1.40 26.06
CA ILE A 230 12.55 -0.70 25.76
C ILE A 230 11.46 -1.74 25.41
N ASN A 231 10.28 -1.62 26.03
CA ASN A 231 9.13 -2.42 25.63
C ASN A 231 8.55 -1.86 24.32
N GLY A 232 8.84 -2.53 23.19
CA GLY A 232 8.43 -2.10 21.86
C GLY A 232 6.92 -1.95 21.70
N PHE A 233 6.13 -2.82 22.33
CA PHE A 233 4.67 -2.73 22.28
C PHE A 233 4.14 -1.51 23.06
N ALA A 234 4.70 -1.23 24.23
CA ALA A 234 4.34 -0.04 24.99
C ALA A 234 4.68 1.24 24.21
N VAL A 235 5.83 1.28 23.55
CA VAL A 235 6.21 2.39 22.66
C VAL A 235 5.23 2.50 21.51
N PHE A 236 4.89 1.41 20.85
CA PHE A 236 3.89 1.41 19.77
C PHE A 236 2.57 2.06 20.21
N LEU A 237 2.02 1.67 21.36
CA LEU A 237 0.80 2.27 21.90
C LEU A 237 0.94 3.77 22.14
N GLN A 238 2.10 4.22 22.65
CA GLN A 238 2.38 5.62 22.90
C GLN A 238 2.51 6.43 21.60
N THR A 239 2.87 5.81 20.48
CA THR A 239 2.99 6.51 19.18
C THR A 239 1.65 6.85 18.56
N ILE A 240 0.56 6.14 18.91
CA ILE A 240 -0.77 6.27 18.27
C ILE A 240 -1.25 7.73 18.22
N PRO A 241 -1.30 8.50 19.34
CA PRO A 241 -1.79 9.88 19.30
C PRO A 241 -0.89 10.84 18.52
N TYR A 242 0.35 10.48 18.25
CA TYR A 242 1.32 11.26 17.49
C TYR A 242 1.50 10.79 16.05
N ASN A 243 0.82 9.70 15.64
CA ASN A 243 0.80 9.25 14.26
C ASN A 243 -0.17 10.12 13.43
N LEU A 244 0.31 11.33 13.10
CA LEU A 244 -0.53 12.35 12.46
C LEU A 244 -1.06 11.88 11.11
N TYR A 245 -0.25 11.15 10.31
CA TYR A 245 -0.66 10.76 8.96
C TYR A 245 -1.82 9.76 8.99
N ALA A 246 -1.75 8.75 9.82
CA ALA A 246 -2.81 7.74 9.93
C ALA A 246 -4.15 8.37 10.33
N ILE A 247 -4.15 9.20 11.37
CA ILE A 247 -5.36 9.85 11.87
C ILE A 247 -5.90 10.86 10.86
N LEU A 248 -5.05 11.73 10.30
CA LEU A 248 -5.47 12.75 9.34
C LEU A 248 -5.94 12.15 8.01
N THR A 249 -5.41 10.99 7.59
CA THR A 249 -5.90 10.27 6.41
C THR A 249 -7.34 9.77 6.61
N LEU A 250 -7.66 9.23 7.78
CA LEU A 250 -9.05 8.84 8.11
C LEU A 250 -9.98 10.05 8.15
N VAL A 251 -9.53 11.15 8.76
CA VAL A 251 -10.27 12.42 8.76
C VAL A 251 -10.45 12.94 7.34
N MET A 252 -9.43 12.83 6.48
CA MET A 252 -9.49 13.23 5.07
C MET A 252 -10.56 12.45 4.31
N VAL A 253 -10.59 11.10 4.43
CA VAL A 253 -11.63 10.25 3.81
C VAL A 253 -13.01 10.67 4.26
N LEU A 254 -13.21 10.89 5.56
CA LEU A 254 -14.48 11.34 6.10
C LEU A 254 -14.90 12.70 5.54
N LEU A 255 -13.99 13.69 5.57
CA LEU A 255 -14.27 15.06 5.13
C LEU A 255 -14.56 15.12 3.62
N VAL A 256 -13.76 14.49 2.76
CA VAL A 256 -14.01 14.53 1.31
C VAL A 256 -15.31 13.84 0.94
N THR A 257 -15.70 12.80 1.69
CA THR A 257 -16.97 12.10 1.50
C THR A 257 -18.16 12.94 1.94
N VAL A 258 -18.13 13.49 3.16
CA VAL A 258 -19.26 14.25 3.74
C VAL A 258 -19.41 15.62 3.06
N LEU A 259 -18.31 16.31 2.79
CA LEU A 259 -18.31 17.62 2.13
C LEU A 259 -18.49 17.51 0.61
N ARG A 260 -18.47 16.31 0.04
CA ARG A 260 -18.53 16.03 -1.41
C ARG A 260 -17.49 16.84 -2.18
N VAL A 261 -16.24 16.78 -1.72
CA VAL A 261 -15.13 17.52 -2.32
C VAL A 261 -14.19 16.56 -3.01
N ASP A 262 -14.22 16.55 -4.34
CA ASP A 262 -13.24 15.85 -5.15
C ASP A 262 -12.39 16.85 -5.93
N PHE A 263 -11.07 16.61 -5.96
CA PHE A 263 -10.12 17.50 -6.59
C PHE A 263 -9.02 16.72 -7.34
N GLY A 264 -8.23 17.44 -8.12
CA GLY A 264 -7.22 16.82 -8.96
C GLY A 264 -7.82 15.83 -9.98
N PRO A 265 -7.08 14.77 -10.34
CA PRO A 265 -7.57 13.76 -11.28
C PRO A 265 -8.79 12.98 -10.77
N MET A 266 -8.96 12.80 -9.46
CA MET A 266 -10.10 12.11 -8.86
C MET A 266 -11.44 12.76 -9.25
N LYS A 267 -11.51 14.10 -9.30
CA LYS A 267 -12.73 14.81 -9.73
C LYS A 267 -13.23 14.32 -11.09
N LYS A 268 -12.31 14.09 -12.04
CA LYS A 268 -12.68 13.58 -13.37
C LYS A 268 -13.25 12.16 -13.31
N HIS A 269 -12.64 11.29 -12.51
CA HIS A 269 -13.11 9.91 -12.32
C HIS A 269 -14.51 9.88 -11.70
N GLU A 270 -14.75 10.71 -10.69
CA GLU A 270 -16.04 10.81 -10.03
C GLU A 270 -17.14 11.39 -10.95
N MET A 271 -16.83 12.39 -11.76
CA MET A 271 -17.77 12.92 -12.76
C MET A 271 -18.12 11.87 -13.82
N ASN A 272 -17.13 11.12 -14.29
CA ASN A 272 -17.38 10.04 -15.26
C ASN A 272 -18.21 8.91 -14.64
N ALA A 273 -17.96 8.56 -13.37
CA ALA A 273 -18.75 7.54 -12.69
C ALA A 273 -20.22 7.93 -12.54
N ILE A 274 -20.52 9.20 -12.24
CA ILE A 274 -21.90 9.73 -12.21
C ILE A 274 -22.56 9.60 -13.60
N ALA A 275 -21.79 9.85 -14.68
CA ALA A 275 -22.24 9.67 -16.06
C ALA A 275 -22.35 8.19 -16.49
N GLY A 276 -21.96 7.24 -15.63
CA GLY A 276 -22.05 5.79 -15.89
C GLY A 276 -20.73 5.11 -16.26
N ASP A 277 -19.61 5.84 -16.35
CA ASP A 277 -18.28 5.26 -16.59
C ASP A 277 -17.47 5.17 -15.28
N LEU A 278 -17.54 4.02 -14.65
CA LEU A 278 -16.87 3.76 -13.35
C LEU A 278 -15.33 3.69 -13.46
N PHE A 279 -14.81 3.40 -14.66
CA PHE A 279 -13.39 3.09 -14.85
C PHE A 279 -12.56 4.26 -15.35
N THR A 280 -13.12 5.11 -16.20
CA THR A 280 -12.41 6.25 -16.84
C THR A 280 -11.19 5.83 -17.68
N THR A 281 -10.89 4.55 -17.80
CA THR A 281 -9.72 3.99 -18.50
C THR A 281 -10.12 3.50 -19.89
N PRO A 282 -9.44 3.93 -20.98
CA PRO A 282 -9.82 3.52 -22.33
C PRO A 282 -9.78 2.01 -22.60
N GLY A 283 -8.90 1.28 -21.91
CA GLY A 283 -8.75 -0.17 -22.05
C GLY A 283 -9.67 -1.00 -21.16
N ARG A 284 -10.30 -0.38 -20.15
CA ARG A 284 -11.24 -1.01 -19.19
C ARG A 284 -10.82 -2.45 -18.79
N PRO A 285 -9.65 -2.66 -18.21
CA PRO A 285 -9.07 -4.00 -18.01
C PRO A 285 -9.94 -4.93 -17.15
N TYR A 286 -10.88 -4.38 -16.37
CA TYR A 286 -11.79 -5.12 -15.50
C TYR A 286 -13.24 -5.11 -15.99
N GLU A 287 -13.52 -4.55 -17.18
CA GLU A 287 -14.87 -4.56 -17.78
C GLU A 287 -15.17 -5.97 -18.30
N GLY A 288 -16.35 -6.48 -18.01
CA GLY A 288 -16.78 -7.81 -18.45
C GLY A 288 -16.49 -8.94 -17.45
N ASN A 289 -15.71 -8.70 -16.38
CA ASN A 289 -15.55 -9.67 -15.28
C ASN A 289 -16.74 -9.67 -14.31
N GLU A 290 -17.79 -8.92 -14.62
CA GLU A 290 -18.93 -8.68 -13.74
C GLU A 290 -20.26 -9.05 -14.40
N GLU A 291 -20.35 -10.19 -15.08
CA GLU A 291 -21.66 -10.77 -15.32
C GLU A 291 -22.26 -11.09 -13.94
N GLU A 292 -23.26 -10.29 -13.54
CA GLU A 292 -24.09 -10.63 -12.37
C GLU A 292 -24.78 -11.97 -12.68
N VAL A 293 -24.18 -13.04 -12.20
CA VAL A 293 -24.87 -14.34 -12.19
C VAL A 293 -26.04 -14.19 -11.24
N ILE A 294 -27.23 -14.03 -11.82
CA ILE A 294 -28.47 -13.93 -11.04
C ILE A 294 -28.81 -15.34 -10.58
N ASN A 295 -28.29 -15.73 -9.46
CA ASN A 295 -28.70 -16.95 -8.79
C ASN A 295 -29.94 -16.63 -7.94
N GLU A 296 -31.09 -17.17 -8.30
CA GLU A 296 -32.34 -16.94 -7.57
C GLU A 296 -32.31 -17.47 -6.12
N LYS A 297 -31.46 -18.46 -5.83
CA LYS A 297 -31.27 -19.04 -4.49
C LYS A 297 -30.32 -18.21 -3.62
N ALA A 298 -29.65 -17.20 -4.19
CA ALA A 298 -28.65 -16.40 -3.50
C ALA A 298 -29.25 -15.57 -2.36
N HIS A 299 -28.60 -15.61 -1.23
CA HIS A 299 -28.96 -14.87 -0.02
C HIS A 299 -27.78 -14.02 0.45
N VAL A 300 -28.07 -12.95 1.18
CA VAL A 300 -27.03 -12.07 1.76
C VAL A 300 -26.04 -12.84 2.65
N LEU A 301 -26.48 -13.90 3.31
CA LEU A 301 -25.62 -14.77 4.11
C LEU A 301 -24.57 -15.52 3.26
N ASP A 302 -24.80 -15.70 1.97
CA ASP A 302 -23.86 -16.35 1.07
C ASP A 302 -22.63 -15.44 0.78
N LEU A 303 -22.70 -14.16 1.14
CA LEU A 303 -21.57 -13.25 1.18
C LEU A 303 -21.03 -13.06 2.60
N ILE A 304 -21.93 -12.73 3.56
CA ILE A 304 -21.51 -12.33 4.91
C ILE A 304 -20.85 -13.48 5.66
N LEU A 305 -21.37 -14.71 5.54
CA LEU A 305 -20.87 -15.83 6.33
C LEU A 305 -19.45 -16.28 5.90
N PRO A 306 -19.13 -16.45 4.60
CA PRO A 306 -17.75 -16.71 4.17
C PRO A 306 -16.76 -15.63 4.61
N VAL A 307 -17.15 -14.33 4.51
CA VAL A 307 -16.29 -13.21 4.92
C VAL A 307 -16.09 -13.22 6.45
N ALA A 308 -17.15 -13.46 7.23
CA ALA A 308 -17.04 -13.57 8.69
C ALA A 308 -16.14 -14.76 9.10
N VAL A 309 -16.24 -15.90 8.40
CA VAL A 309 -15.36 -17.06 8.62
C VAL A 309 -13.94 -16.72 8.22
N LEU A 310 -13.73 -15.99 7.13
CA LEU A 310 -12.39 -15.55 6.71
C LEU A 310 -11.72 -14.69 7.80
N ILE A 311 -12.44 -13.69 8.32
CA ILE A 311 -11.94 -12.83 9.41
C ILE A 311 -11.61 -13.68 10.64
N ALA A 312 -12.56 -14.51 11.09
CA ALA A 312 -12.40 -15.32 12.30
C ALA A 312 -11.24 -16.33 12.16
N SER A 313 -11.16 -17.04 11.02
CA SER A 313 -10.12 -18.04 10.78
C SER A 313 -8.74 -17.40 10.62
N CYS A 314 -8.62 -16.23 9.96
CA CYS A 314 -7.36 -15.49 9.89
C CYS A 314 -6.92 -15.01 11.28
N ILE A 315 -7.82 -14.45 12.11
CA ILE A 315 -7.48 -14.06 13.49
C ILE A 315 -6.97 -15.26 14.28
N VAL A 316 -7.70 -16.39 14.25
CA VAL A 316 -7.30 -17.60 14.97
C VAL A 316 -5.96 -18.13 14.45
N ALA A 317 -5.75 -18.13 13.13
CA ALA A 317 -4.51 -18.60 12.53
C ALA A 317 -3.32 -17.67 12.88
N MET A 318 -3.52 -16.35 12.92
CA MET A 318 -2.48 -15.40 13.32
C MET A 318 -2.07 -15.60 14.78
N VAL A 319 -3.01 -15.69 15.73
CA VAL A 319 -2.65 -15.95 17.14
C VAL A 319 -2.07 -17.35 17.33
N TYR A 320 -2.47 -18.33 16.49
CA TYR A 320 -1.86 -19.66 16.48
C TYR A 320 -0.38 -19.59 16.09
N THR A 321 -0.03 -18.91 15.00
CA THR A 321 1.36 -18.77 14.58
C THR A 321 2.21 -17.98 15.59
N GLY A 322 1.59 -17.12 16.39
CA GLY A 322 2.25 -16.36 17.44
C GLY A 322 2.33 -17.05 18.80
N GLY A 323 1.97 -18.34 18.91
CA GLY A 323 2.17 -19.13 20.12
C GLY A 323 1.09 -18.97 21.20
N PHE A 324 -0.11 -18.49 20.87
CA PHE A 324 -1.22 -18.38 21.83
C PHE A 324 -1.56 -19.71 22.50
N PHE A 325 -1.59 -20.79 21.74
CA PHE A 325 -1.89 -22.13 22.25
C PHE A 325 -0.71 -22.77 22.99
N GLU A 326 0.46 -22.13 22.97
CA GLU A 326 1.66 -22.51 23.73
C GLU A 326 1.78 -21.71 25.04
N GLY A 327 0.80 -20.83 25.32
CA GLY A 327 0.72 -20.09 26.58
C GLY A 327 1.04 -18.60 26.50
N ALA A 328 1.30 -18.06 25.30
CA ALA A 328 1.44 -16.63 25.11
C ALA A 328 0.11 -15.90 25.36
N SER A 329 0.15 -14.67 25.87
CA SER A 329 -1.05 -13.86 25.95
C SER A 329 -1.61 -13.57 24.56
N PHE A 330 -2.89 -13.25 24.43
CA PHE A 330 -3.49 -12.92 23.13
C PHE A 330 -2.75 -11.76 22.43
N VAL A 331 -2.35 -10.75 23.21
CA VAL A 331 -1.64 -9.58 22.69
C VAL A 331 -0.23 -9.96 22.22
N ASP A 332 0.50 -10.75 23.02
CA ASP A 332 1.86 -11.19 22.68
C ASP A 332 1.85 -12.13 21.48
N ALA A 333 0.90 -13.08 21.42
CA ALA A 333 0.72 -13.99 20.30
C ALA A 333 0.40 -13.22 19.00
N PHE A 334 -0.45 -12.21 19.10
CA PHE A 334 -0.74 -11.36 17.95
C PHE A 334 0.49 -10.55 17.51
N ALA A 335 1.28 -10.06 18.46
CA ALA A 335 2.52 -9.35 18.21
C ALA A 335 3.60 -10.22 17.53
N ALA A 336 3.63 -11.52 17.86
CA ALA A 336 4.59 -12.49 17.31
C ALA A 336 4.06 -13.25 16.07
N SER A 337 2.86 -12.88 15.55
CA SER A 337 2.23 -13.63 14.47
C SER A 337 3.00 -13.53 13.14
N ASP A 338 3.10 -14.67 12.42
CA ASP A 338 3.48 -14.69 11.01
C ASP A 338 2.22 -14.47 10.14
N ALA A 339 2.07 -13.24 9.65
CA ALA A 339 0.91 -12.85 8.85
C ALA A 339 0.79 -13.69 7.55
N SER A 340 1.90 -14.01 6.88
CA SER A 340 1.86 -14.77 5.63
C SER A 340 1.34 -16.19 5.85
N VAL A 341 1.82 -16.88 6.87
CA VAL A 341 1.35 -18.22 7.26
C VAL A 341 -0.09 -18.16 7.79
N GLY A 342 -0.38 -17.19 8.67
CA GLY A 342 -1.72 -17.01 9.25
C GLY A 342 -2.80 -16.77 8.19
N LEU A 343 -2.52 -15.95 7.19
CA LEU A 343 -3.45 -15.67 6.08
C LEU A 343 -3.70 -16.90 5.21
N VAL A 344 -2.65 -17.68 4.89
CA VAL A 344 -2.79 -18.93 4.11
C VAL A 344 -3.63 -19.96 4.87
N LEU A 345 -3.35 -20.17 6.16
CA LEU A 345 -4.12 -21.11 6.99
C LEU A 345 -5.59 -20.67 7.13
N GLY A 346 -5.82 -19.40 7.43
CA GLY A 346 -7.18 -18.83 7.55
C GLY A 346 -7.93 -18.88 6.21
N GLY A 347 -7.25 -18.57 5.11
CA GLY A 347 -7.78 -18.68 3.75
C GLY A 347 -8.16 -20.10 3.38
N ALA A 348 -7.31 -21.08 3.69
CA ALA A 348 -7.59 -22.51 3.43
C ALA A 348 -8.82 -23.00 4.19
N VAL A 349 -8.92 -22.69 5.49
CA VAL A 349 -10.10 -23.02 6.30
C VAL A 349 -11.36 -22.39 5.71
N THR A 350 -11.27 -21.13 5.28
CA THR A 350 -12.39 -20.41 4.68
C THR A 350 -12.84 -21.02 3.36
N LEU A 351 -11.90 -21.38 2.48
CA LEU A 351 -12.24 -22.02 1.19
C LEU A 351 -12.96 -23.35 1.42
N VAL A 352 -12.45 -24.20 2.31
CA VAL A 352 -13.08 -25.48 2.65
C VAL A 352 -14.48 -25.25 3.24
N PHE A 353 -14.61 -24.34 4.20
CA PHE A 353 -15.90 -23.98 4.78
C PHE A 353 -16.89 -23.49 3.72
N THR A 354 -16.47 -22.54 2.88
CA THR A 354 -17.33 -21.94 1.85
C THR A 354 -17.76 -22.97 0.82
N PHE A 355 -16.85 -23.86 0.40
CA PHE A 355 -17.17 -24.96 -0.49
C PHE A 355 -18.27 -25.85 0.10
N ILE A 356 -18.10 -26.35 1.34
CA ILE A 356 -19.07 -27.20 2.02
C ILE A 356 -20.41 -26.46 2.17
N TYR A 357 -20.37 -25.21 2.62
CA TYR A 357 -21.55 -24.38 2.84
C TYR A 357 -22.36 -24.19 1.55
N TYR A 358 -21.69 -23.87 0.42
CA TYR A 358 -22.37 -23.66 -0.86
C TYR A 358 -22.91 -24.94 -1.48
N MET A 359 -22.20 -26.06 -1.30
CA MET A 359 -22.69 -27.37 -1.70
C MET A 359 -23.97 -27.74 -0.91
N MET A 360 -23.99 -27.54 0.41
CA MET A 360 -25.18 -27.79 1.24
C MET A 360 -26.36 -26.88 0.91
N ARG A 361 -26.09 -25.66 0.47
CA ARG A 361 -27.10 -24.67 0.05
C ARG A 361 -27.58 -24.85 -1.38
N ASP A 362 -26.91 -25.70 -2.15
CA ASP A 362 -27.18 -25.88 -3.59
C ASP A 362 -27.14 -24.55 -4.37
N VAL A 363 -26.22 -23.66 -4.00
CA VAL A 363 -25.98 -22.37 -4.69
C VAL A 363 -24.80 -22.40 -5.64
N LEU A 364 -23.94 -23.43 -5.52
CA LEU A 364 -22.78 -23.67 -6.38
C LEU A 364 -22.65 -25.18 -6.62
N SER A 365 -22.51 -25.60 -7.87
CA SER A 365 -22.21 -26.99 -8.20
C SER A 365 -20.71 -27.29 -8.08
N PHE A 366 -20.34 -28.57 -7.98
CA PHE A 366 -18.93 -28.98 -7.95
C PHE A 366 -18.19 -28.56 -9.24
N GLU A 367 -18.84 -28.63 -10.41
CA GLU A 367 -18.25 -28.20 -11.67
C GLU A 367 -17.97 -26.69 -11.69
N GLU A 368 -18.90 -25.90 -11.17
CA GLU A 368 -18.71 -24.43 -11.04
C GLU A 368 -17.61 -24.11 -10.05
N PHE A 369 -17.54 -24.82 -8.91
CA PHE A 369 -16.44 -24.67 -7.96
C PHE A 369 -15.08 -24.98 -8.62
N ALA A 370 -14.98 -26.07 -9.39
CA ALA A 370 -13.75 -26.41 -10.07
C ALA A 370 -13.31 -25.31 -11.07
N LYS A 371 -14.27 -24.62 -11.69
CA LYS A 371 -14.00 -23.47 -12.57
C LYS A 371 -13.54 -22.22 -11.78
N CYS A 372 -13.95 -22.06 -10.52
CA CYS A 372 -13.49 -20.94 -9.69
C CYS A 372 -11.98 -20.97 -9.43
N ILE A 373 -11.35 -22.14 -9.43
CA ILE A 373 -9.90 -22.29 -9.16
C ILE A 373 -9.07 -21.56 -10.24
N PRO A 374 -9.15 -21.91 -11.54
CA PRO A 374 -8.40 -21.20 -12.56
C PRO A 374 -8.85 -19.75 -12.73
N GLU A 375 -10.15 -19.44 -12.57
CA GLU A 375 -10.65 -18.07 -12.65
C GLU A 375 -10.07 -17.20 -11.54
N GLY A 376 -10.02 -17.72 -10.31
CA GLY A 376 -9.42 -17.01 -9.18
C GLY A 376 -7.93 -16.77 -9.37
N PHE A 377 -7.19 -17.76 -9.87
CA PHE A 377 -5.79 -17.57 -10.23
C PHE A 377 -5.62 -16.50 -11.32
N GLN A 378 -6.44 -16.58 -12.37
CA GLN A 378 -6.38 -15.65 -13.49
C GLN A 378 -6.68 -14.20 -13.05
N SER A 379 -7.61 -13.99 -12.13
CA SER A 379 -7.92 -12.67 -11.61
C SER A 379 -6.75 -12.03 -10.84
N MET A 380 -5.83 -12.84 -10.31
CA MET A 380 -4.67 -12.40 -9.51
C MET A 380 -3.36 -12.35 -10.30
N ILE A 381 -3.35 -12.69 -11.60
CA ILE A 381 -2.11 -12.65 -12.40
C ILE A 381 -1.46 -11.27 -12.38
N ALA A 382 -2.24 -10.21 -12.58
CA ALA A 382 -1.71 -8.85 -12.62
C ALA A 382 -1.09 -8.42 -11.28
N PRO A 383 -1.76 -8.54 -10.12
CA PRO A 383 -1.15 -8.31 -8.80
C PRO A 383 0.11 -9.14 -8.56
N ILE A 384 0.09 -10.45 -8.86
CA ILE A 384 1.23 -11.36 -8.67
C ILE A 384 2.46 -10.88 -9.48
N LEU A 385 2.26 -10.53 -10.75
CA LEU A 385 3.35 -10.03 -11.60
C LEU A 385 3.92 -8.72 -11.07
N ILE A 386 3.06 -7.78 -10.66
CA ILE A 386 3.49 -6.48 -10.13
C ILE A 386 4.25 -6.68 -8.82
N LEU A 387 3.75 -7.50 -7.89
CA LEU A 387 4.41 -7.79 -6.63
C LEU A 387 5.78 -8.44 -6.87
N THR A 388 5.87 -9.45 -7.73
CA THR A 388 7.13 -10.11 -8.08
C THR A 388 8.17 -9.11 -8.59
N MET A 389 7.76 -8.21 -9.49
CA MET A 389 8.65 -7.20 -10.04
C MET A 389 9.00 -6.12 -9.01
N ALA A 390 8.06 -5.72 -8.15
CA ALA A 390 8.28 -4.74 -7.09
C ALA A 390 9.27 -5.28 -6.04
N TRP A 391 9.13 -6.53 -5.61
CA TRP A 391 10.10 -7.16 -4.70
C TRP A 391 11.49 -7.30 -5.33
N THR A 392 11.57 -7.62 -6.63
CA THR A 392 12.84 -7.65 -7.35
C THR A 392 13.47 -6.27 -7.42
N LEU A 393 12.68 -5.22 -7.71
CA LEU A 393 13.16 -3.83 -7.73
C LEU A 393 13.65 -3.39 -6.34
N SER A 394 12.89 -3.72 -5.29
CA SER A 394 13.31 -3.48 -3.90
C SER A 394 14.61 -4.21 -3.58
N GLY A 395 14.74 -5.47 -4.00
CA GLY A 395 15.96 -6.24 -3.88
C GLY A 395 17.16 -5.57 -4.56
N MET A 396 17.01 -5.12 -5.80
CA MET A 396 18.06 -4.38 -6.51
C MET A 396 18.45 -3.09 -5.76
N THR A 397 17.47 -2.36 -5.23
CA THR A 397 17.68 -1.12 -4.47
C THR A 397 18.45 -1.40 -3.16
N ASN A 398 18.12 -2.49 -2.48
CA ASN A 398 18.80 -2.92 -1.25
C ASN A 398 20.25 -3.39 -1.52
N LEU A 399 20.49 -4.12 -2.60
CA LEU A 399 21.83 -4.54 -3.03
C LEU A 399 22.75 -3.33 -3.31
N LEU A 400 22.19 -2.22 -3.76
CA LEU A 400 22.90 -0.95 -3.94
C LEU A 400 23.14 -0.20 -2.62
N GLY A 401 22.65 -0.70 -1.48
CA GLY A 401 22.87 -0.09 -0.17
C GLY A 401 22.04 1.17 0.08
N ALA A 402 20.89 1.34 -0.55
CA ALA A 402 20.02 2.51 -0.37
C ALA A 402 19.69 2.78 1.11
N LYS A 403 19.46 1.72 1.91
CA LYS A 403 19.21 1.82 3.36
C LYS A 403 20.34 2.53 4.12
N TYR A 404 21.58 2.24 3.77
CA TYR A 404 22.76 2.85 4.44
C TYR A 404 22.93 4.31 4.07
N PHE A 405 22.72 4.66 2.79
CA PHE A 405 22.73 6.06 2.34
C PHE A 405 21.70 6.91 3.10
N VAL A 406 20.47 6.39 3.25
CA VAL A 406 19.39 7.11 3.94
C VAL A 406 19.68 7.16 5.45
N ALA A 407 20.16 6.07 6.06
CA ALA A 407 20.55 6.04 7.47
C ALA A 407 21.64 7.08 7.78
N ASP A 408 22.67 7.17 6.94
CA ASP A 408 23.74 8.18 7.09
C ASP A 408 23.20 9.61 6.96
N LEU A 409 22.29 9.85 6.02
CA LEU A 409 21.63 11.15 5.84
C LEU A 409 20.86 11.57 7.10
N VAL A 410 20.12 10.64 7.75
CA VAL A 410 19.37 10.90 8.99
C VAL A 410 20.33 11.14 10.15
N ALA A 411 21.31 10.27 10.34
CA ALA A 411 22.28 10.38 11.44
C ALA A 411 23.05 11.71 11.41
N ASN A 412 23.51 12.13 10.22
CA ASN A 412 24.21 13.39 10.06
C ASN A 412 23.33 14.63 10.26
N SER A 413 22.01 14.51 10.02
CA SER A 413 21.06 15.59 10.25
C SER A 413 20.67 15.76 11.72
N ALA A 414 20.68 14.67 12.52
CA ALA A 414 20.21 14.64 13.90
C ALA A 414 20.98 15.55 14.87
N SER A 415 22.28 15.68 14.69
CA SER A 415 23.14 16.47 15.60
C SER A 415 22.92 17.99 15.51
N ALA A 416 22.39 18.48 14.41
CA ALA A 416 22.24 19.92 14.16
C ALA A 416 20.88 20.50 14.56
N MET A 417 19.80 19.68 14.64
CA MET A 417 18.44 20.19 14.74
C MET A 417 17.49 19.28 15.54
N GLN A 418 17.85 18.89 16.75
CA GLN A 418 17.10 17.91 17.56
C GLN A 418 15.58 18.22 17.71
N GLY A 419 15.19 19.48 17.88
CA GLY A 419 13.79 19.87 18.02
C GLY A 419 12.95 19.64 16.75
N PHE A 420 13.59 19.69 15.56
CA PHE A 420 12.93 19.51 14.26
C PHE A 420 13.12 18.10 13.69
N LEU A 421 13.80 17.24 14.44
CA LEU A 421 14.09 15.88 13.96
C LEU A 421 12.83 15.07 13.61
N PRO A 422 11.70 15.15 14.33
CA PRO A 422 10.48 14.46 13.92
C PRO A 422 10.00 14.86 12.51
N MET A 423 10.09 16.14 12.13
CA MET A 423 9.75 16.58 10.77
C MET A 423 10.73 16.01 9.74
N ILE A 424 12.02 16.01 10.03
CA ILE A 424 13.06 15.47 9.15
C ILE A 424 12.87 13.96 8.97
N ILE A 425 12.63 13.22 10.06
CA ILE A 425 12.38 11.77 10.04
C ILE A 425 11.12 11.46 9.22
N PHE A 426 10.04 12.23 9.39
CA PHE A 426 8.82 12.07 8.59
C PHE A 426 9.12 12.20 7.10
N LEU A 427 9.85 13.23 6.67
CA LEU A 427 10.20 13.44 5.27
C LEU A 427 11.12 12.34 4.72
N VAL A 428 12.13 11.95 5.49
CA VAL A 428 13.07 10.89 5.11
C VAL A 428 12.33 9.55 5.00
N ALA A 429 11.49 9.21 5.99
CA ALA A 429 10.70 8.00 5.97
C ALA A 429 9.71 7.98 4.79
N ALA A 430 9.04 9.12 4.52
CA ALA A 430 8.13 9.24 3.38
C ALA A 430 8.86 9.06 2.05
N PHE A 431 10.03 9.68 1.90
CA PHE A 431 10.83 9.53 0.68
C PHE A 431 11.36 8.10 0.52
N LEU A 432 11.86 7.49 1.60
CA LEU A 432 12.37 6.12 1.57
C LEU A 432 11.26 5.11 1.24
N ALA A 433 10.11 5.19 1.92
CA ALA A 433 8.99 4.31 1.66
C ALA A 433 8.42 4.50 0.24
N PHE A 434 8.33 5.75 -0.25
CA PHE A 434 7.95 6.03 -1.64
C PHE A 434 8.91 5.39 -2.64
N ALA A 435 10.22 5.45 -2.38
CA ALA A 435 11.25 4.94 -3.27
C ALA A 435 11.39 3.42 -3.23
N THR A 436 11.11 2.79 -2.10
CA THR A 436 11.26 1.33 -1.89
C THR A 436 9.95 0.57 -2.03
N GLY A 437 8.80 1.25 -1.90
CA GLY A 437 7.48 0.63 -1.92
C GLY A 437 7.19 -0.23 -0.69
N THR A 438 7.83 0.06 0.45
CA THR A 438 7.59 -0.69 1.69
C THR A 438 7.68 0.19 2.92
N SER A 439 6.59 0.22 3.68
CA SER A 439 6.58 0.85 5.00
C SER A 439 7.40 0.04 6.00
N TRP A 440 7.26 -1.30 5.98
CA TRP A 440 7.91 -2.19 6.94
C TRP A 440 9.43 -2.12 6.84
N GLY A 441 9.98 -2.20 5.62
CA GLY A 441 11.41 -2.02 5.40
C GLY A 441 11.91 -0.65 5.86
N THR A 442 11.10 0.38 5.69
CA THR A 442 11.44 1.75 6.09
C THR A 442 11.52 1.91 7.60
N PHE A 443 10.46 1.57 8.33
CA PHE A 443 10.49 1.79 9.78
C PHE A 443 11.42 0.82 10.50
N SER A 444 11.59 -0.42 10.01
CA SER A 444 12.55 -1.37 10.61
C SER A 444 13.99 -0.88 10.57
N ILE A 445 14.34 -0.06 9.57
CA ILE A 445 15.66 0.57 9.50
C ILE A 445 15.74 1.82 10.39
N LEU A 446 14.69 2.64 10.38
CA LEU A 446 14.74 3.95 11.01
C LEU A 446 14.49 3.93 12.52
N ILE A 447 13.64 3.00 13.04
CA ILE A 447 13.34 2.92 14.48
C ILE A 447 14.60 2.72 15.34
N PRO A 448 15.51 1.76 15.03
CA PRO A 448 16.77 1.63 15.79
C PRO A 448 17.61 2.90 15.77
N ILE A 449 17.64 3.62 14.64
CA ILE A 449 18.38 4.89 14.52
C ILE A 449 17.74 5.96 15.42
N VAL A 450 16.41 6.06 15.41
CA VAL A 450 15.66 7.01 16.25
C VAL A 450 15.92 6.76 17.74
N ILE A 451 15.91 5.48 18.17
CA ILE A 451 16.22 5.09 19.56
C ILE A 451 17.66 5.42 19.90
N GLY A 452 18.61 5.23 18.97
CA GLY A 452 20.00 5.64 19.15
C GLY A 452 20.19 7.15 19.35
N VAL A 453 19.33 7.98 18.76
CA VAL A 453 19.33 9.45 18.93
C VAL A 453 18.58 9.89 20.18
N PHE A 454 17.43 9.29 20.45
CA PHE A 454 16.57 9.55 21.59
C PHE A 454 16.32 8.23 22.33
N PRO A 455 17.17 7.88 23.33
CA PRO A 455 17.05 6.58 24.01
C PRO A 455 15.83 6.49 24.94
N GLU A 456 15.21 7.64 25.29
CA GLU A 456 14.05 7.69 26.19
C GLU A 456 13.25 8.99 26.01
N GLY A 457 12.07 9.01 26.62
CA GLY A 457 11.25 10.22 26.76
C GLY A 457 10.32 10.50 25.59
N GLN A 458 9.61 11.62 25.69
CA GLN A 458 8.54 11.97 24.74
C GLN A 458 9.06 12.20 23.30
N MET A 459 10.30 12.69 23.14
CA MET A 459 10.89 12.92 21.82
C MET A 459 11.17 11.61 21.08
N MET A 460 11.56 10.54 21.79
CA MET A 460 11.67 9.19 21.21
C MET A 460 10.33 8.76 20.63
N VAL A 461 9.28 8.81 21.44
CA VAL A 461 7.91 8.39 21.02
C VAL A 461 7.44 9.19 19.81
N ILE A 462 7.59 10.52 19.83
CA ILE A 462 7.17 11.40 18.74
C ILE A 462 7.99 11.12 17.46
N SER A 463 9.29 10.90 17.60
CA SER A 463 10.18 10.61 16.47
C SER A 463 9.89 9.24 15.85
N ILE A 464 9.58 8.22 16.66
CA ILE A 464 9.10 6.93 16.17
C ILE A 464 7.74 7.10 15.49
N ALA A 465 6.81 7.85 16.09
CA ALA A 465 5.51 8.14 15.47
C ALA A 465 5.65 8.85 14.12
N SER A 466 6.56 9.80 14.01
CA SER A 466 6.84 10.51 12.76
C SER A 466 7.47 9.60 11.70
N CYS A 467 8.33 8.67 12.12
CA CYS A 467 8.88 7.63 11.25
C CYS A 467 7.76 6.74 10.68
N LEU A 468 6.89 6.23 11.54
CA LEU A 468 5.75 5.40 11.16
C LEU A 468 4.78 6.16 10.24
N ALA A 469 4.46 7.40 10.59
CA ALA A 469 3.61 8.27 9.79
C ALA A 469 4.21 8.56 8.39
N GLY A 470 5.52 8.82 8.34
CA GLY A 470 6.26 9.04 7.10
C GLY A 470 6.31 7.79 6.24
N ALA A 471 6.60 6.64 6.85
CA ALA A 471 6.63 5.36 6.15
C ALA A 471 5.28 5.06 5.48
N VAL A 472 4.16 5.19 6.21
CA VAL A 472 2.82 5.00 5.63
C VAL A 472 2.49 6.06 4.58
N CYS A 473 2.87 7.33 4.79
CA CYS A 473 2.65 8.40 3.82
C CYS A 473 3.36 8.13 2.48
N GLY A 474 4.62 7.72 2.53
CA GLY A 474 5.42 7.42 1.35
C GLY A 474 4.92 6.19 0.60
N ASP A 475 4.63 5.15 1.33
CA ASP A 475 4.08 3.89 0.82
C ASP A 475 2.72 4.12 0.14
N HIS A 476 1.80 4.80 0.82
CA HIS A 476 0.45 5.12 0.34
C HIS A 476 0.43 5.94 -0.97
N CYS A 477 1.52 6.58 -1.38
CA CYS A 477 1.60 7.26 -2.67
C CYS A 477 2.56 6.59 -3.66
N SER A 478 3.21 5.50 -3.27
CA SER A 478 4.17 4.80 -4.13
C SER A 478 3.47 3.89 -5.14
N PRO A 479 3.80 4.01 -6.43
CA PRO A 479 3.26 3.10 -7.43
C PRO A 479 3.85 1.68 -7.38
N ILE A 480 4.83 1.44 -6.53
CA ILE A 480 5.45 0.12 -6.31
C ILE A 480 5.12 -0.45 -4.92
N SER A 481 4.23 0.21 -4.18
CA SER A 481 3.74 -0.28 -2.89
C SER A 481 2.80 -1.46 -3.08
N ASP A 482 3.01 -2.49 -2.27
CA ASP A 482 2.16 -3.70 -2.24
C ASP A 482 0.73 -3.36 -1.81
N THR A 483 0.54 -2.50 -0.80
CA THR A 483 -0.81 -2.07 -0.36
C THR A 483 -1.54 -1.29 -1.43
N THR A 484 -0.87 -0.34 -2.09
CA THR A 484 -1.45 0.42 -3.21
C THR A 484 -1.79 -0.49 -4.40
N ILE A 485 -0.95 -1.50 -4.68
CA ILE A 485 -1.23 -2.51 -5.70
C ILE A 485 -2.46 -3.35 -5.31
N MET A 486 -2.53 -3.82 -4.07
CA MET A 486 -3.66 -4.61 -3.57
C MET A 486 -4.97 -3.82 -3.50
N ALA A 487 -4.92 -2.54 -3.11
CA ALA A 487 -6.07 -1.65 -3.12
C ALA A 487 -6.60 -1.44 -4.55
N SER A 488 -5.69 -1.32 -5.53
CA SER A 488 -6.06 -1.27 -6.96
C SER A 488 -6.75 -2.55 -7.40
N ALA A 489 -6.20 -3.70 -7.03
CA ALA A 489 -6.74 -5.01 -7.37
C ALA A 489 -8.10 -5.24 -6.70
N GLY A 490 -8.22 -4.97 -5.40
CA GLY A 490 -9.47 -5.08 -4.65
C GLY A 490 -10.57 -4.18 -5.21
N GLY A 491 -10.24 -2.93 -5.54
CA GLY A 491 -11.15 -1.97 -6.14
C GLY A 491 -11.43 -2.19 -7.63
N HIS A 492 -10.73 -3.11 -8.30
CA HIS A 492 -10.75 -3.28 -9.76
C HIS A 492 -10.50 -1.95 -10.49
N CYS A 493 -9.50 -1.21 -10.04
CA CYS A 493 -9.04 0.03 -10.63
C CYS A 493 -7.72 -0.20 -11.38
N GLU A 494 -7.53 0.44 -12.52
CA GLU A 494 -6.20 0.45 -13.13
C GLU A 494 -5.19 1.09 -12.17
N HIS A 495 -4.10 0.37 -11.87
CA HIS A 495 -3.16 0.72 -10.83
C HIS A 495 -2.59 2.15 -10.97
N VAL A 496 -2.18 2.54 -12.18
CA VAL A 496 -1.66 3.91 -12.42
C VAL A 496 -2.75 4.97 -12.19
N ASN A 497 -4.00 4.68 -12.53
CA ASN A 497 -5.10 5.60 -12.25
C ASN A 497 -5.35 5.74 -10.76
N HIS A 498 -5.26 4.64 -9.99
CA HIS A 498 -5.36 4.69 -8.54
C HIS A 498 -4.25 5.60 -7.96
N VAL A 499 -2.98 5.35 -8.29
CA VAL A 499 -1.85 6.16 -7.82
C VAL A 499 -2.02 7.65 -8.18
N VAL A 500 -2.32 7.96 -9.44
CA VAL A 500 -2.43 9.35 -9.93
C VAL A 500 -3.62 10.08 -9.28
N THR A 501 -4.71 9.37 -8.99
CA THR A 501 -5.91 9.99 -8.39
C THR A 501 -5.77 10.20 -6.90
N GLN A 502 -5.06 9.33 -6.18
CA GLN A 502 -4.87 9.48 -4.73
C GLN A 502 -3.72 10.42 -4.35
N LEU A 503 -2.70 10.56 -5.21
CA LEU A 503 -1.51 11.38 -4.92
C LEU A 503 -1.84 12.81 -4.42
N PRO A 504 -2.78 13.59 -5.00
CA PRO A 504 -3.14 14.90 -4.47
C PRO A 504 -3.69 14.87 -3.04
N TYR A 505 -4.43 13.81 -2.67
CA TYR A 505 -4.97 13.65 -1.32
C TYR A 505 -3.87 13.36 -0.32
N VAL A 506 -2.95 12.44 -0.66
CA VAL A 506 -1.77 12.12 0.15
C VAL A 506 -0.89 13.34 0.35
N LEU A 507 -0.64 14.13 -0.71
CA LEU A 507 0.17 15.35 -0.63
C LEU A 507 -0.47 16.40 0.29
N VAL A 508 -1.79 16.57 0.27
CA VAL A 508 -2.48 17.48 1.19
C VAL A 508 -2.30 17.00 2.62
N VAL A 509 -2.59 15.73 2.92
CA VAL A 509 -2.44 15.18 4.27
C VAL A 509 -1.00 15.22 4.72
N GLY A 510 -0.05 14.78 3.89
CA GLY A 510 1.39 14.80 4.19
C GLY A 510 1.92 16.20 4.46
N SER A 511 1.44 17.21 3.72
CA SER A 511 1.80 18.61 3.96
C SER A 511 1.28 19.11 5.32
N VAL A 512 0.07 18.73 5.70
CA VAL A 512 -0.48 19.06 7.02
C VAL A 512 0.29 18.35 8.13
N CYS A 513 0.68 17.08 7.93
CA CYS A 513 1.53 16.34 8.87
C CYS A 513 2.90 17.00 9.04
N MET A 514 3.52 17.44 7.94
CA MET A 514 4.80 18.18 7.99
C MET A 514 4.68 19.45 8.83
N VAL A 515 3.61 20.23 8.65
CA VAL A 515 3.32 21.40 9.49
C VAL A 515 3.11 20.96 10.94
N GLY A 516 2.43 19.86 11.20
CA GLY A 516 2.22 19.32 12.55
C GLY A 516 3.54 18.98 13.25
N TYR A 517 4.43 18.21 12.60
CA TYR A 517 5.74 17.88 13.18
C TYR A 517 6.64 19.11 13.32
N LEU A 518 6.53 20.11 12.44
CA LEU A 518 7.18 21.41 12.59
C LEU A 518 6.67 22.15 13.84
N LEU A 519 5.37 22.17 14.08
CA LEU A 519 4.77 22.77 15.28
C LEU A 519 5.24 22.07 16.56
N ILE A 520 5.34 20.75 16.56
CA ILE A 520 5.92 20.00 17.69
C ILE A 520 7.34 20.49 17.98
N GLY A 521 8.17 20.62 16.94
CA GLY A 521 9.53 21.15 17.07
C GLY A 521 9.57 22.56 17.67
N ILE A 522 8.66 23.45 17.23
CA ILE A 522 8.52 24.82 17.77
C ILE A 522 8.09 24.78 19.24
N PHE A 523 7.05 24.01 19.60
CA PHE A 523 6.59 23.90 20.98
C PHE A 523 7.69 23.41 21.91
N LYS A 524 8.48 22.41 21.48
CA LYS A 524 9.64 21.91 22.22
C LYS A 524 10.74 22.98 22.37
N ALA A 525 11.06 23.71 21.29
CA ALA A 525 12.09 24.73 21.31
C ALA A 525 11.76 25.92 22.25
N VAL A 526 10.45 26.23 22.44
CA VAL A 526 9.99 27.31 23.33
C VAL A 526 9.62 26.80 24.75
N GLY A 527 9.83 25.51 25.06
CA GLY A 527 9.51 24.94 26.38
C GLY A 527 8.02 24.74 26.66
N LEU A 528 7.20 24.62 25.60
CA LEU A 528 5.76 24.43 25.70
C LEU A 528 5.36 22.95 25.59
N ASP A 529 6.07 22.07 26.29
CA ASP A 529 5.87 20.60 26.23
C ASP A 529 4.44 20.19 26.59
N ALA A 530 3.82 20.88 27.52
CA ALA A 530 2.48 20.56 28.01
C ALA A 530 1.38 20.67 26.93
N ILE A 531 1.62 21.39 25.82
CA ILE A 531 0.62 21.61 24.78
C ILE A 531 0.91 20.88 23.46
N VAL A 532 1.92 20.03 23.42
CA VAL A 532 2.27 19.23 22.23
C VAL A 532 1.09 18.40 21.72
N TRP A 533 0.21 17.92 22.61
CA TRP A 533 -1.00 17.18 22.24
C TRP A 533 -2.00 18.01 21.41
N LEU A 534 -1.95 19.35 21.48
CA LEU A 534 -2.80 20.23 20.67
C LEU A 534 -2.44 20.19 19.18
N THR A 535 -1.29 19.64 18.81
CA THR A 535 -0.86 19.56 17.41
C THR A 535 -1.86 18.81 16.55
N LEU A 536 -2.39 17.68 17.02
CA LEU A 536 -3.38 16.91 16.26
C LEU A 536 -4.69 17.70 16.03
N PRO A 537 -5.35 18.30 17.04
CA PRO A 537 -6.48 19.19 16.82
C PRO A 537 -6.20 20.35 15.85
N ILE A 538 -5.03 20.98 15.97
CA ILE A 538 -4.62 22.07 15.05
C ILE A 538 -4.52 21.55 13.62
N CYS A 539 -3.91 20.38 13.41
CA CYS A 539 -3.80 19.77 12.09
C CYS A 539 -5.17 19.39 11.50
N ILE A 540 -6.10 18.90 12.32
CA ILE A 540 -7.48 18.61 11.87
C ILE A 540 -8.16 19.90 11.40
N VAL A 541 -8.06 20.99 12.18
CA VAL A 541 -8.62 22.30 11.78
C VAL A 541 -7.96 22.80 10.49
N LEU A 542 -6.63 22.69 10.38
CA LEU A 542 -5.91 23.09 9.19
C LEU A 542 -6.37 22.29 7.95
N LEU A 543 -6.55 20.97 8.09
CA LEU A 543 -7.06 20.12 7.03
C LEU A 543 -8.48 20.53 6.60
N CYS A 544 -9.37 20.85 7.56
CA CYS A 544 -10.71 21.38 7.28
C CYS A 544 -10.65 22.69 6.49
N VAL A 545 -9.77 23.63 6.89
CA VAL A 545 -9.58 24.91 6.19
C VAL A 545 -9.08 24.70 4.77
N VAL A 546 -8.08 23.83 4.57
CA VAL A 546 -7.54 23.51 3.24
C VAL A 546 -8.64 22.94 2.34
N LEU A 547 -9.42 21.99 2.83
CA LEU A 547 -10.52 21.40 2.05
C LEU A 547 -11.63 22.41 1.75
N PHE A 548 -11.94 23.30 2.68
CA PHE A 548 -12.90 24.39 2.44
C PHE A 548 -12.42 25.34 1.35
N VAL A 549 -11.13 25.72 1.36
CA VAL A 549 -10.53 26.55 0.30
C VAL A 549 -10.54 25.82 -1.05
N ILE A 550 -10.24 24.51 -1.08
CA ILE A 550 -10.32 23.70 -2.31
C ILE A 550 -11.76 23.68 -2.83
N ARG A 551 -12.74 23.48 -1.95
CA ARG A 551 -14.17 23.48 -2.30
C ARG A 551 -14.61 24.80 -2.92
N THR A 552 -14.23 25.93 -2.33
CA THR A 552 -14.59 27.25 -2.84
C THR A 552 -13.95 27.56 -4.19
N LYS A 553 -12.69 27.15 -4.40
CA LYS A 553 -11.99 27.33 -5.69
C LYS A 553 -12.55 26.43 -6.79
N ASN A 554 -13.08 25.26 -6.46
CA ASN A 554 -13.69 24.34 -7.42
C ASN A 554 -15.12 24.73 -7.84
N GLY A 555 -15.59 25.92 -7.45
CA GLY A 555 -16.86 26.47 -7.89
C GLY A 555 -18.07 25.98 -7.10
N GLY A 556 -18.03 26.04 -5.79
CA GLY A 556 -19.07 25.92 -4.72
C GLY A 556 -20.52 25.46 -4.99
N LYS A 557 -20.88 25.07 -6.19
CA LYS A 557 -22.24 24.73 -6.65
C LYS A 557 -22.31 23.58 -7.66
N GLU A 558 -21.35 22.67 -7.73
CA GLU A 558 -21.64 21.40 -8.41
C GLU A 558 -22.08 20.40 -7.32
N GLU A 559 -23.39 20.18 -7.24
CA GLU A 559 -23.97 19.01 -6.59
C GLU A 559 -23.45 17.76 -7.33
N ILE A 560 -22.36 17.21 -6.82
CA ILE A 560 -21.86 15.90 -7.26
C ILE A 560 -22.49 14.84 -6.36
#